data_a253c4a77ca2b8fa5c78e828c160e21a
#
_entry.id   a253c4a77ca2b8fa5c78e828c160e21a
#
_cell.length_a   1.000
_cell.length_b   1.000
_cell.length_c   1.000
_cell.angle_alpha   90.00
_cell.angle_beta   90.00
_cell.angle_gamma   90.00
#
_symmetry.space_group_name_H-M   'P 1'
#
loop_
_entity.id
_entity.type
_entity.pdbx_description
1 polymer ?
#
loop_
_entity_poly.entity_id
_entity_poly.type
_entity_poly.pdbx_seq_one_letter_code
_entity_poly.pdbx_strand_id
1 'polypeptide(L)'
;SGDCLIAQLRTWKKDTKHIAYMHTPPRHLYDTYRDRLKQYPLWKKIIFIPFVRFNRWRFEYLSRKLDLIITNSKNTKERIKRYLKLDSVVVYPPCNTLPFKNLGYGDYFFSWARLYDVKRVDKIVEAFVGMPNKKLVVASGGPELEKIQKMAAGHPNITVLGWIDDNQLLEYLGHCLATIYIPIREDFGMSAVESMQAGKPVIGVAEGGLLEIIENNKNGILLPPDFTMIALQAAIKSITTEKATQMEAFCYQTAQKFNEKTFIEGIKKAANLM
;
A
#
# COMPACT_ATOMS: atom_id res chain seq x y z
N SER A 1 7.69 -1.15 11.28
CA SER A 1 7.29 0.20 11.68
C SER A 1 8.34 1.19 11.23
N GLY A 2 7.97 2.07 10.31
CA GLY A 2 8.90 3.02 9.71
C GLY A 2 9.45 4.11 10.64
N ASP A 3 9.15 4.09 11.92
CA ASP A 3 9.57 5.08 12.90
C ASP A 3 10.65 4.59 13.86
N CYS A 4 11.12 3.38 13.71
CA CYS A 4 12.38 3.02 14.33
C CYS A 4 13.46 3.87 13.65
N LEU A 5 13.72 5.03 14.21
CA LEU A 5 15.03 5.66 14.20
C LEU A 5 15.98 4.50 14.38
N ILE A 6 16.59 4.03 13.33
CA ILE A 6 17.40 2.84 13.16
C ILE A 6 18.00 2.52 14.50
N ALA A 7 17.48 1.47 15.12
CA ALA A 7 17.64 1.19 16.55
C ALA A 7 19.09 1.39 16.87
N GLN A 8 19.37 2.28 17.77
CA GLN A 8 20.67 2.92 17.99
C GLN A 8 21.77 1.91 17.76
N LEU A 9 22.44 2.00 16.60
CA LEU A 9 23.42 1.03 16.14
C LEU A 9 24.64 1.08 17.06
N ARG A 10 24.50 0.48 18.22
CA ARG A 10 25.60 0.22 19.13
C ARG A 10 25.70 -1.30 19.29
N THR A 11 26.53 -1.91 18.46
CA THR A 11 27.04 -3.22 18.78
C THR A 11 28.38 -3.05 19.46
N TRP A 12 28.59 -3.84 20.48
CA TRP A 12 29.86 -3.94 21.20
C TRP A 12 30.90 -4.74 20.40
N LYS A 13 30.48 -5.46 19.36
CA LYS A 13 31.34 -6.26 18.49
C LYS A 13 31.72 -5.48 17.23
N LYS A 14 33.02 -5.26 17.01
CA LYS A 14 33.56 -4.50 15.90
C LYS A 14 33.25 -5.10 14.52
N ASP A 15 33.08 -6.43 14.44
CA ASP A 15 32.91 -7.17 13.19
C ASP A 15 31.42 -7.51 12.88
N THR A 16 30.49 -6.81 13.53
CA THR A 16 29.06 -7.02 13.28
C THR A 16 28.59 -6.18 12.11
N LYS A 17 28.05 -6.82 11.07
CA LYS A 17 27.40 -6.14 9.95
C LYS A 17 25.99 -5.69 10.31
N HIS A 18 25.68 -4.46 9.94
CA HIS A 18 24.37 -3.82 10.18
C HIS A 18 23.56 -3.79 8.89
N ILE A 19 22.55 -4.62 8.80
CA ILE A 19 21.63 -4.70 7.67
C ILE A 19 20.28 -4.15 8.10
N ALA A 20 19.73 -3.20 7.33
CA ALA A 20 18.39 -2.67 7.57
C ALA A 20 17.44 -3.03 6.44
N TYR A 21 16.27 -3.61 6.78
CA TYR A 21 15.14 -3.71 5.86
C TYR A 21 14.26 -2.45 6.04
N MET A 22 14.40 -1.50 5.12
CA MET A 22 13.77 -0.19 5.21
C MET A 22 12.51 -0.16 4.35
N HIS A 23 11.33 -0.15 4.99
CA HIS A 23 10.05 -0.04 4.29
C HIS A 23 9.84 1.32 3.63
N THR A 24 10.31 2.38 4.27
CA THR A 24 10.27 3.74 3.75
C THR A 24 11.14 4.67 4.60
N PRO A 25 11.79 5.69 4.04
CA PRO A 25 12.30 6.81 4.83
C PRO A 25 11.14 7.50 5.57
N PRO A 26 11.32 7.97 6.82
CA PRO A 26 10.24 8.55 7.64
C PRO A 26 9.50 9.66 6.90
N ARG A 27 8.24 9.42 6.51
CA ARG A 27 7.47 10.33 5.65
C ARG A 27 7.32 11.72 6.24
N HIS A 28 7.13 11.82 7.55
CA HIS A 28 6.97 13.09 8.25
C HIS A 28 8.23 13.95 8.22
N LEU A 29 9.40 13.34 8.00
CA LEU A 29 10.65 14.06 7.84
C LEU A 29 10.87 14.54 6.39
N TYR A 30 10.30 13.84 5.39
CA TYR A 30 10.57 14.09 3.97
C TYR A 30 9.30 14.43 3.18
N ASP A 31 8.49 13.45 2.82
CA ASP A 31 7.37 13.60 1.88
C ASP A 31 6.25 14.50 2.40
N THR A 32 5.81 14.26 3.63
CA THR A 32 4.66 14.97 4.23
C THR A 32 5.07 16.20 5.04
N TYR A 33 6.39 16.48 5.11
CA TYR A 33 6.90 17.62 5.85
C TYR A 33 6.29 18.96 5.42
N ARG A 34 6.27 19.21 4.09
CA ARG A 34 5.74 20.46 3.54
C ARG A 34 4.24 20.61 3.78
N ASP A 35 3.48 19.52 3.69
CA ASP A 35 2.03 19.52 3.88
C ASP A 35 1.69 19.80 5.35
N ARG A 36 2.40 19.15 6.29
CA ARG A 36 2.28 19.46 7.72
C ARG A 36 2.67 20.89 8.05
N LEU A 37 3.75 21.38 7.44
CA LEU A 37 4.22 22.75 7.68
C LEU A 37 3.19 23.79 7.26
N LYS A 38 2.41 23.57 6.18
CA LYS A 38 1.33 24.46 5.76
C LYS A 38 0.19 24.53 6.78
N GLN A 39 -0.10 23.43 7.48
CA GLN A 39 -1.20 23.31 8.44
C GLN A 39 -0.85 23.90 9.81
N TYR A 40 0.44 24.10 10.13
CA TYR A 40 0.86 24.56 11.46
C TYR A 40 0.86 26.07 11.59
N PRO A 41 0.36 26.63 12.72
CA PRO A 41 0.52 28.04 13.04
C PRO A 41 2.00 28.39 13.28
N LEU A 42 2.34 29.68 13.19
CA LEU A 42 3.73 30.15 13.24
C LEU A 42 4.51 29.63 14.46
N TRP A 43 3.92 29.67 15.66
CA TRP A 43 4.57 29.19 16.88
C TRP A 43 4.94 27.71 16.85
N LYS A 44 4.06 26.87 16.25
CA LYS A 44 4.37 25.44 16.04
C LYS A 44 5.50 25.24 15.02
N LYS A 45 5.60 26.10 14.01
CA LYS A 45 6.67 26.02 13.01
C LYS A 45 8.04 26.30 13.63
N ILE A 46 8.13 27.22 14.59
CA ILE A 46 9.39 27.55 15.29
C ILE A 46 9.99 26.32 15.98
N ILE A 47 9.16 25.46 16.55
CA ILE A 47 9.58 24.22 17.23
C ILE A 47 9.75 23.08 16.21
N PHE A 48 8.82 22.96 15.27
CA PHE A 48 8.77 21.84 14.33
C PHE A 48 9.92 21.84 13.33
N ILE A 49 10.33 23.00 12.83
CA ILE A 49 11.43 23.10 11.84
C ILE A 49 12.76 22.60 12.40
N PRO A 50 13.26 23.09 13.56
CA PRO A 50 14.48 22.57 14.16
C PRO A 50 14.39 21.08 14.50
N PHE A 51 13.24 20.63 15.04
CA PHE A 51 13.00 19.22 15.34
C PHE A 51 13.15 18.33 14.10
N VAL A 52 12.53 18.72 12.98
CA VAL A 52 12.64 17.96 11.74
C VAL A 52 14.07 17.98 11.19
N ARG A 53 14.75 19.14 11.22
CA ARG A 53 16.14 19.26 10.76
C ARG A 53 17.09 18.36 11.55
N PHE A 54 16.97 18.37 12.88
CA PHE A 54 17.76 17.51 13.77
C PHE A 54 17.49 16.02 13.49
N ASN A 55 16.20 15.62 13.39
CA ASN A 55 15.85 14.22 13.13
C ASN A 55 16.27 13.76 11.72
N ARG A 56 16.22 14.63 10.70
CA ARG A 56 16.79 14.32 9.37
C ARG A 56 18.27 14.06 9.46
N TRP A 57 19.02 15.00 10.04
CA TRP A 57 20.47 14.87 10.22
C TRP A 57 20.82 13.57 10.94
N ARG A 58 20.13 13.28 12.06
CA ARG A 58 20.33 12.05 12.83
C ARG A 58 20.02 10.81 11.99
N PHE A 59 18.89 10.79 11.29
CA PHE A 59 18.48 9.67 10.46
C PHE A 59 19.45 9.42 9.31
N GLU A 60 19.88 10.47 8.60
CA GLU A 60 20.88 10.39 7.53
C GLU A 60 22.24 9.92 8.06
N TYR A 61 22.68 10.46 9.19
CA TYR A 61 23.94 10.06 9.82
C TYR A 61 23.95 8.58 10.21
N LEU A 62 22.88 8.09 10.83
CA LEU A 62 22.75 6.68 11.22
C LEU A 62 22.60 5.77 9.99
N SER A 63 21.87 6.20 8.98
CA SER A 63 21.68 5.42 7.76
C SER A 63 22.99 5.18 7.01
N ARG A 64 23.91 6.13 7.05
CA ARG A 64 25.26 5.99 6.45
C ARG A 64 26.17 5.00 7.18
N LYS A 65 25.80 4.57 8.38
CA LYS A 65 26.55 3.56 9.15
C LYS A 65 26.05 2.15 8.90
N LEU A 66 25.01 1.99 8.09
CA LEU A 66 24.52 0.69 7.67
C LEU A 66 25.43 0.11 6.59
N ASP A 67 25.78 -1.17 6.73
CA ASP A 67 26.56 -1.88 5.72
C ASP A 67 25.70 -2.23 4.51
N LEU A 68 24.38 -2.48 4.72
CA LEU A 68 23.45 -2.76 3.65
C LEU A 68 22.06 -2.23 4.00
N ILE A 69 21.44 -1.59 3.01
CA ILE A 69 20.01 -1.25 3.04
C ILE A 69 19.28 -2.13 2.05
N ILE A 70 18.31 -2.89 2.53
CA ILE A 70 17.35 -3.64 1.74
C ILE A 70 16.02 -2.92 1.81
N THR A 71 15.26 -2.89 0.72
CA THR A 71 13.98 -2.18 0.67
C THR A 71 12.90 -2.99 -0.03
N ASN A 72 11.64 -2.63 0.22
CA ASN A 72 10.45 -3.38 -0.18
C ASN A 72 9.98 -3.11 -1.62
N SER A 73 10.54 -2.11 -2.32
CA SER A 73 10.09 -1.74 -3.67
C SER A 73 11.12 -0.87 -4.39
N LYS A 74 11.04 -0.81 -5.71
CA LYS A 74 11.81 0.14 -6.53
C LYS A 74 11.44 1.58 -6.18
N ASN A 75 10.15 1.82 -5.94
CA ASN A 75 9.65 3.12 -5.48
C ASN A 75 10.35 3.57 -4.20
N THR A 76 10.48 2.69 -3.21
CA THR A 76 11.20 3.02 -1.96
C THR A 76 12.71 3.14 -2.18
N LYS A 77 13.30 2.33 -3.06
CA LYS A 77 14.71 2.48 -3.47
C LYS A 77 14.98 3.89 -4.01
N GLU A 78 14.15 4.38 -4.92
CA GLU A 78 14.29 5.74 -5.48
C GLU A 78 14.12 6.82 -4.39
N ARG A 79 13.25 6.61 -3.42
CA ARG A 79 13.07 7.52 -2.28
C ARG A 79 14.29 7.53 -1.36
N ILE A 80 14.88 6.35 -1.06
CA ILE A 80 16.14 6.24 -0.31
C ILE A 80 17.26 7.00 -1.04
N LYS A 81 17.41 6.74 -2.33
CA LYS A 81 18.39 7.45 -3.16
C LYS A 81 18.18 8.96 -3.18
N ARG A 82 16.92 9.40 -3.31
CA ARG A 82 16.56 10.84 -3.35
C ARG A 82 16.86 11.54 -2.04
N TYR A 83 16.45 10.98 -0.90
CA TYR A 83 16.50 11.64 0.40
C TYR A 83 17.81 11.40 1.15
N LEU A 84 18.30 10.17 1.16
CA LEU A 84 19.49 9.79 1.93
C LEU A 84 20.78 9.83 1.10
N LYS A 85 20.67 9.85 -0.24
CA LYS A 85 21.81 9.70 -1.18
C LYS A 85 22.56 8.38 -0.98
N LEU A 86 21.83 7.33 -0.57
CA LEU A 86 22.34 5.97 -0.38
C LEU A 86 21.73 5.04 -1.41
N ASP A 87 22.43 3.96 -1.74
CA ASP A 87 21.88 2.87 -2.54
C ASP A 87 21.19 1.83 -1.66
N SER A 88 20.37 0.99 -2.26
CA SER A 88 19.67 -0.10 -1.58
C SER A 88 19.35 -1.23 -2.55
N VAL A 89 19.23 -2.45 -2.01
CA VAL A 89 18.82 -3.64 -2.76
C VAL A 89 17.32 -3.85 -2.58
N VAL A 90 16.61 -4.07 -3.67
CA VAL A 90 15.16 -4.35 -3.61
C VAL A 90 14.96 -5.83 -3.35
N VAL A 91 14.24 -6.14 -2.27
CA VAL A 91 13.71 -7.48 -1.96
C VAL A 91 12.26 -7.28 -1.57
N TYR A 92 11.35 -7.73 -2.42
CA TYR A 92 9.91 -7.55 -2.19
C TYR A 92 9.45 -8.34 -0.96
N PRO A 93 8.54 -7.78 -0.12
CA PRO A 93 8.04 -8.48 1.07
C PRO A 93 7.15 -9.67 0.67
N PRO A 94 7.10 -10.72 1.51
CA PRO A 94 6.14 -11.79 1.32
C PRO A 94 4.72 -11.30 1.64
N CYS A 95 3.76 -11.70 0.83
CA CYS A 95 2.35 -11.32 0.99
C CYS A 95 1.42 -12.52 1.19
N ASN A 96 1.98 -13.74 1.33
CA ASN A 96 1.23 -14.98 1.51
C ASN A 96 0.99 -15.32 2.99
N THR A 97 0.53 -14.36 3.77
CA THR A 97 0.28 -14.53 5.22
C THR A 97 -1.00 -15.30 5.53
N LEU A 98 -1.97 -15.28 4.62
CA LEU A 98 -3.23 -16.00 4.69
C LEU A 98 -3.47 -16.85 3.44
N PRO A 99 -4.29 -17.91 3.52
CA PRO A 99 -4.56 -18.81 2.39
C PRO A 99 -5.61 -18.23 1.44
N PHE A 100 -5.33 -17.07 0.86
CA PHE A 100 -6.23 -16.41 -0.10
C PHE A 100 -6.53 -17.32 -1.30
N LYS A 101 -7.81 -17.43 -1.65
CA LYS A 101 -8.30 -18.26 -2.77
C LYS A 101 -9.46 -17.57 -3.48
N ASN A 102 -9.61 -17.83 -4.76
CA ASN A 102 -10.85 -17.51 -5.48
C ASN A 102 -11.96 -18.50 -5.07
N LEU A 103 -13.03 -17.97 -4.50
CA LEU A 103 -14.21 -18.73 -4.09
C LEU A 103 -15.41 -18.49 -5.04
N GLY A 104 -15.13 -17.90 -6.21
CA GLY A 104 -16.13 -17.50 -7.19
C GLY A 104 -16.22 -15.97 -7.32
N TYR A 105 -17.06 -15.50 -8.22
CA TYR A 105 -17.27 -14.08 -8.48
C TYR A 105 -18.68 -13.67 -8.08
N GLY A 106 -18.80 -12.97 -6.97
CA GLY A 106 -20.02 -12.26 -6.58
C GLY A 106 -20.20 -10.97 -7.38
N ASP A 107 -21.21 -10.20 -7.02
CA ASP A 107 -21.62 -8.98 -7.73
C ASP A 107 -21.13 -7.69 -7.05
N TYR A 108 -20.14 -7.78 -6.16
CA TYR A 108 -19.63 -6.65 -5.39
C TYR A 108 -18.13 -6.42 -5.55
N PHE A 109 -17.72 -5.17 -5.38
CA PHE A 109 -16.34 -4.74 -5.24
C PHE A 109 -15.95 -4.68 -3.76
N PHE A 110 -14.67 -4.92 -3.45
CA PHE A 110 -14.21 -4.96 -2.08
C PHE A 110 -13.05 -4.00 -1.84
N SER A 111 -13.07 -3.31 -0.69
CA SER A 111 -11.98 -2.46 -0.21
C SER A 111 -11.78 -2.67 1.29
N TRP A 112 -10.57 -3.07 1.72
CA TRP A 112 -10.24 -3.30 3.14
C TRP A 112 -9.02 -2.50 3.60
N ALA A 113 -8.68 -1.44 2.87
CA ALA A 113 -7.64 -0.53 3.29
C ALA A 113 -7.99 0.14 4.63
N ARG A 114 -6.98 0.35 5.49
CA ARG A 114 -7.19 1.13 6.72
C ARG A 114 -7.80 2.50 6.38
N LEU A 115 -8.82 2.90 7.12
CA LEU A 115 -9.60 4.10 6.84
C LEU A 115 -8.87 5.38 7.30
N TYR A 116 -7.81 5.72 6.54
CA TYR A 116 -7.08 6.97 6.62
C TYR A 116 -7.27 7.76 5.32
N ASP A 117 -7.20 9.08 5.39
CA ASP A 117 -7.34 10.00 4.24
C ASP A 117 -6.46 9.62 3.04
N VAL A 118 -5.20 9.24 3.33
CA VAL A 118 -4.23 8.81 2.30
C VAL A 118 -4.64 7.53 1.55
N LYS A 119 -5.60 6.76 2.05
CA LYS A 119 -6.13 5.55 1.39
C LYS A 119 -7.31 5.85 0.48
N ARG A 120 -7.87 7.06 0.54
CA ARG A 120 -8.93 7.59 -0.34
C ARG A 120 -10.17 6.68 -0.44
N VAL A 121 -10.53 5.98 0.66
CA VAL A 121 -11.72 5.13 0.70
C VAL A 121 -13.00 5.97 0.55
N ASP A 122 -12.99 7.21 0.99
CA ASP A 122 -14.06 8.19 0.75
C ASP A 122 -14.33 8.39 -0.76
N LYS A 123 -13.28 8.44 -1.60
CA LYS A 123 -13.44 8.52 -3.06
C LYS A 123 -14.03 7.24 -3.67
N ILE A 124 -13.71 6.08 -3.09
CA ILE A 124 -14.32 4.83 -3.50
C ILE A 124 -15.82 4.86 -3.19
N VAL A 125 -16.19 5.21 -1.96
CA VAL A 125 -17.59 5.31 -1.54
C VAL A 125 -18.35 6.34 -2.38
N GLU A 126 -17.78 7.54 -2.60
CA GLU A 126 -18.36 8.59 -3.47
C GLU A 126 -18.68 8.06 -4.88
N ALA A 127 -17.79 7.22 -5.45
CA ALA A 127 -18.03 6.62 -6.76
C ALA A 127 -19.27 5.72 -6.77
N PHE A 128 -19.47 4.91 -5.71
CA PHE A 128 -20.62 3.98 -5.62
C PHE A 128 -21.93 4.67 -5.22
N VAL A 129 -21.89 5.80 -4.52
CA VAL A 129 -23.06 6.67 -4.33
C VAL A 129 -23.65 7.07 -5.69
N GLY A 130 -22.80 7.37 -6.67
CA GLY A 130 -23.22 7.67 -8.05
C GLY A 130 -23.56 6.43 -8.92
N MET A 131 -23.48 5.21 -8.37
CA MET A 131 -23.69 3.97 -9.12
C MET A 131 -24.55 2.96 -8.34
N PRO A 132 -25.86 3.20 -8.15
CA PRO A 132 -26.73 2.37 -7.30
C PRO A 132 -26.83 0.89 -7.77
N ASN A 133 -26.51 0.61 -9.03
CA ASN A 133 -26.52 -0.73 -9.61
C ASN A 133 -25.19 -1.50 -9.41
N LYS A 134 -24.19 -0.92 -8.75
CA LYS A 134 -22.93 -1.57 -8.39
C LYS A 134 -22.80 -1.65 -6.89
N LYS A 135 -22.39 -2.80 -6.37
CA LYS A 135 -22.27 -3.04 -4.92
C LYS A 135 -20.82 -2.86 -4.45
N LEU A 136 -20.68 -2.24 -3.29
CA LEU A 136 -19.39 -2.07 -2.60
C LEU A 136 -19.48 -2.63 -1.18
N VAL A 137 -18.47 -3.40 -0.81
CA VAL A 137 -18.22 -3.78 0.59
C VAL A 137 -16.93 -3.12 1.03
N VAL A 138 -17.00 -2.38 2.14
CA VAL A 138 -15.84 -1.73 2.78
C VAL A 138 -15.61 -2.39 4.14
N ALA A 139 -14.41 -2.89 4.35
CA ALA A 139 -13.95 -3.42 5.62
C ALA A 139 -12.79 -2.62 6.19
N SER A 140 -12.42 -2.88 7.45
CA SER A 140 -11.37 -2.21 8.22
C SER A 140 -11.86 -1.01 9.03
N GLY A 141 -11.00 -0.57 9.94
CA GLY A 141 -11.23 0.60 10.80
C GLY A 141 -10.22 1.71 10.54
N GLY A 142 -10.40 2.81 11.24
CA GLY A 142 -9.50 3.96 11.18
C GLY A 142 -10.22 5.26 11.51
N PRO A 143 -9.51 6.40 11.54
CA PRO A 143 -10.07 7.71 11.86
C PRO A 143 -11.22 8.17 10.95
N GLU A 144 -11.27 7.67 9.71
CA GLU A 144 -12.30 8.03 8.73
C GLU A 144 -13.57 7.16 8.82
N LEU A 145 -13.64 6.18 9.74
CA LEU A 145 -14.74 5.21 9.79
C LEU A 145 -16.11 5.89 9.88
N GLU A 146 -16.30 6.82 10.81
CA GLU A 146 -17.58 7.53 10.98
C GLU A 146 -17.96 8.34 9.73
N LYS A 147 -16.98 8.97 9.08
CA LYS A 147 -17.20 9.69 7.83
C LYS A 147 -17.67 8.73 6.73
N ILE A 148 -17.00 7.59 6.58
CA ILE A 148 -17.35 6.57 5.57
C ILE A 148 -18.74 6.01 5.83
N GLN A 149 -19.09 5.70 7.09
CA GLN A 149 -20.44 5.25 7.47
C GLN A 149 -21.52 6.29 7.15
N LYS A 150 -21.27 7.57 7.44
CA LYS A 150 -22.19 8.66 7.09
C LYS A 150 -22.37 8.80 5.58
N MET A 151 -21.30 8.66 4.80
CA MET A 151 -21.37 8.71 3.33
C MET A 151 -22.14 7.52 2.75
N ALA A 152 -22.05 6.34 3.36
CA ALA A 152 -22.78 5.14 2.94
C ALA A 152 -24.25 5.13 3.38
N ALA A 153 -24.61 5.96 4.36
CA ALA A 153 -25.99 6.01 4.87
C ALA A 153 -26.99 6.38 3.77
N GLY A 154 -28.08 5.59 3.69
CA GLY A 154 -29.11 5.77 2.66
C GLY A 154 -28.76 5.14 1.29
N HIS A 155 -27.60 4.50 1.16
CA HIS A 155 -27.16 3.84 -0.08
C HIS A 155 -27.11 2.32 0.13
N PRO A 156 -28.18 1.53 -0.18
CA PRO A 156 -28.26 0.11 0.10
C PRO A 156 -27.26 -0.76 -0.68
N ASN A 157 -26.64 -0.19 -1.70
CA ASN A 157 -25.57 -0.81 -2.48
C ASN A 157 -24.18 -0.70 -1.84
N ILE A 158 -24.06 -0.03 -0.68
CA ILE A 158 -22.78 0.15 0.02
C ILE A 158 -22.87 -0.42 1.43
N THR A 159 -22.03 -1.40 1.73
CA THR A 159 -21.94 -2.02 3.06
C THR A 159 -20.62 -1.66 3.71
N VAL A 160 -20.67 -1.09 4.92
CA VAL A 160 -19.48 -0.76 5.73
C VAL A 160 -19.45 -1.66 6.95
N LEU A 161 -18.53 -2.63 6.96
CA LEU A 161 -18.44 -3.67 7.98
C LEU A 161 -17.67 -3.24 9.24
N GLY A 162 -16.78 -2.23 9.14
CA GLY A 162 -15.80 -1.96 10.18
C GLY A 162 -14.70 -3.02 10.21
N TRP A 163 -14.16 -3.33 11.40
CA TRP A 163 -13.18 -4.40 11.56
C TRP A 163 -13.82 -5.76 11.32
N ILE A 164 -13.11 -6.60 10.58
CA ILE A 164 -13.45 -8.01 10.33
C ILE A 164 -12.26 -8.89 10.70
N ASP A 165 -12.53 -10.15 11.04
CA ASP A 165 -11.48 -11.14 11.28
C ASP A 165 -10.91 -11.73 9.97
N ASP A 166 -9.86 -12.54 10.09
CA ASP A 166 -9.17 -13.12 8.93
C ASP A 166 -10.09 -14.07 8.12
N ASN A 167 -10.99 -14.80 8.76
CA ASN A 167 -11.92 -15.70 8.06
C ASN A 167 -12.92 -14.87 7.23
N GLN A 168 -13.48 -13.81 7.82
CA GLN A 168 -14.35 -12.88 7.11
C GLN A 168 -13.61 -12.18 5.95
N LEU A 169 -12.33 -11.82 6.16
CA LEU A 169 -11.51 -11.24 5.10
C LEU A 169 -11.35 -12.23 3.92
N LEU A 170 -11.01 -13.49 4.22
CA LEU A 170 -10.87 -14.54 3.20
C LEU A 170 -12.17 -14.74 2.42
N GLU A 171 -13.32 -14.75 3.09
CA GLU A 171 -14.64 -14.90 2.47
C GLU A 171 -14.98 -13.70 1.57
N TYR A 172 -14.91 -12.48 2.09
CA TYR A 172 -15.22 -11.28 1.30
C TYR A 172 -14.27 -11.10 0.13
N LEU A 173 -12.98 -11.33 0.33
CA LEU A 173 -11.99 -11.21 -0.73
C LEU A 173 -12.15 -12.34 -1.75
N GLY A 174 -12.38 -13.58 -1.28
CA GLY A 174 -12.55 -14.75 -2.13
C GLY A 174 -13.75 -14.67 -3.07
N HIS A 175 -14.82 -13.99 -2.66
CA HIS A 175 -16.07 -13.88 -3.44
C HIS A 175 -16.24 -12.55 -4.18
N CYS A 176 -15.41 -11.53 -3.94
CA CYS A 176 -15.60 -10.24 -4.62
C CYS A 176 -15.36 -10.35 -6.14
N LEU A 177 -15.92 -9.42 -6.90
CA LEU A 177 -15.68 -9.30 -8.33
C LEU A 177 -14.26 -8.77 -8.60
N ALA A 178 -13.87 -7.74 -7.88
CA ALA A 178 -12.56 -7.10 -7.94
C ALA A 178 -12.34 -6.29 -6.67
N THR A 179 -11.10 -5.88 -6.44
CA THR A 179 -10.77 -4.99 -5.32
C THR A 179 -10.43 -3.59 -5.79
N ILE A 180 -10.63 -2.61 -4.91
CA ILE A 180 -10.29 -1.21 -5.21
C ILE A 180 -9.32 -0.72 -4.15
N TYR A 181 -8.12 -0.36 -4.60
CA TYR A 181 -7.04 0.15 -3.76
C TYR A 181 -6.32 1.30 -4.43
N ILE A 182 -6.68 2.55 -4.07
CA ILE A 182 -6.25 3.78 -4.72
C ILE A 182 -5.50 4.75 -3.77
N PRO A 183 -4.52 4.29 -2.98
CA PRO A 183 -3.83 5.12 -2.00
C PRO A 183 -2.97 6.20 -2.65
N ILE A 184 -2.62 7.22 -1.87
CA ILE A 184 -1.66 8.25 -2.25
C ILE A 184 -0.25 7.77 -1.90
N ARG A 185 0.66 7.76 -2.86
CA ARG A 185 2.09 7.48 -2.68
C ARG A 185 2.34 6.18 -1.89
N GLU A 186 1.71 5.08 -2.30
CA GLU A 186 1.91 3.78 -1.66
C GLU A 186 3.37 3.32 -1.80
N ASP A 187 3.96 2.77 -0.72
CA ASP A 187 5.33 2.32 -0.74
C ASP A 187 5.49 1.02 -1.53
N PHE A 188 4.58 0.06 -1.32
CA PHE A 188 4.56 -1.21 -2.03
C PHE A 188 3.13 -1.57 -2.46
N GLY A 189 2.21 -1.87 -1.53
CA GLY A 189 0.83 -2.22 -1.83
C GLY A 189 0.50 -3.69 -1.57
N MET A 190 0.75 -4.18 -0.34
CA MET A 190 0.50 -5.57 0.04
C MET A 190 -0.94 -6.00 -0.28
N SER A 191 -1.94 -5.17 0.01
CA SER A 191 -3.34 -5.49 -0.28
C SER A 191 -3.62 -5.77 -1.76
N ALA A 192 -2.88 -5.14 -2.68
CA ALA A 192 -3.02 -5.45 -4.11
C ALA A 192 -2.48 -6.85 -4.44
N VAL A 193 -1.38 -7.28 -3.81
CA VAL A 193 -0.84 -8.62 -3.98
C VAL A 193 -1.76 -9.67 -3.35
N GLU A 194 -2.30 -9.41 -2.16
CA GLU A 194 -3.28 -10.28 -1.47
C GLU A 194 -4.54 -10.48 -2.32
N SER A 195 -5.03 -9.42 -2.98
CA SER A 195 -6.11 -9.53 -3.97
C SER A 195 -5.76 -10.49 -5.09
N MET A 196 -4.55 -10.35 -5.64
CA MET A 196 -4.10 -11.19 -6.75
C MET A 196 -3.85 -12.63 -6.31
N GLN A 197 -3.51 -12.89 -5.06
CA GLN A 197 -3.46 -14.25 -4.50
C GLN A 197 -4.84 -14.91 -4.46
N ALA A 198 -5.89 -14.11 -4.25
CA ALA A 198 -7.28 -14.58 -4.39
C ALA A 198 -7.76 -14.59 -5.85
N GLY A 199 -6.88 -14.42 -6.84
CA GLY A 199 -7.25 -14.35 -8.25
C GLY A 199 -8.07 -13.12 -8.63
N LYS A 200 -8.14 -12.09 -7.76
CA LYS A 200 -8.99 -10.92 -7.98
C LYS A 200 -8.22 -9.76 -8.60
N PRO A 201 -8.71 -9.18 -9.70
CA PRO A 201 -8.11 -8.00 -10.30
C PRO A 201 -8.25 -6.79 -9.39
N VAL A 202 -7.30 -5.85 -9.53
CA VAL A 202 -7.23 -4.65 -8.68
C VAL A 202 -7.46 -3.40 -9.51
N ILE A 203 -8.39 -2.55 -9.10
CA ILE A 203 -8.43 -1.16 -9.56
C ILE A 203 -7.52 -0.35 -8.64
N GLY A 204 -6.40 0.10 -9.19
CA GLY A 204 -5.37 0.85 -8.48
C GLY A 204 -5.10 2.21 -9.11
N VAL A 205 -4.08 2.89 -8.59
CA VAL A 205 -3.60 4.17 -9.10
C VAL A 205 -2.17 4.00 -9.63
N ALA A 206 -1.85 4.64 -10.74
CA ALA A 206 -0.53 4.60 -11.39
C ALA A 206 0.51 5.42 -10.60
N GLU A 207 0.70 5.07 -9.32
CA GLU A 207 1.58 5.78 -8.40
C GLU A 207 2.24 4.81 -7.41
N GLY A 208 3.49 5.10 -7.07
CA GLY A 208 4.22 4.37 -6.05
C GLY A 208 4.45 2.90 -6.39
N GLY A 209 4.40 2.03 -5.37
CA GLY A 209 4.65 0.60 -5.50
C GLY A 209 3.59 -0.14 -6.32
N LEU A 210 2.40 0.43 -6.52
CA LEU A 210 1.37 -0.21 -7.34
C LEU A 210 1.78 -0.38 -8.80
N LEU A 211 2.66 0.48 -9.31
CA LEU A 211 3.25 0.36 -10.66
C LEU A 211 4.13 -0.91 -10.83
N GLU A 212 4.57 -1.49 -9.72
CA GLU A 212 5.39 -2.71 -9.72
C GLU A 212 4.56 -3.99 -9.64
N ILE A 213 3.27 -3.85 -9.30
CA ILE A 213 2.32 -4.95 -9.04
C ILE A 213 1.27 -5.03 -10.14
N ILE A 214 0.66 -3.88 -10.50
CA ILE A 214 -0.47 -3.84 -11.43
C ILE A 214 0.02 -3.60 -12.85
N GLU A 215 -0.25 -4.55 -13.72
CA GLU A 215 -0.11 -4.41 -15.17
C GLU A 215 -1.48 -4.07 -15.76
N ASN A 216 -1.60 -2.84 -16.27
CA ASN A 216 -2.88 -2.30 -16.75
C ASN A 216 -3.54 -3.22 -17.79
N ASN A 217 -4.82 -3.53 -17.60
CA ASN A 217 -5.65 -4.44 -18.40
C ASN A 217 -5.19 -5.92 -18.42
N LYS A 218 -4.20 -6.34 -17.62
CA LYS A 218 -3.80 -7.74 -17.48
C LYS A 218 -4.25 -8.34 -16.15
N ASN A 219 -3.88 -7.72 -15.03
CA ASN A 219 -4.23 -8.15 -13.68
C ASN A 219 -4.98 -7.09 -12.89
N GLY A 220 -5.33 -5.97 -13.53
CA GLY A 220 -6.06 -4.87 -12.92
C GLY A 220 -6.17 -3.68 -13.86
N ILE A 221 -6.64 -2.56 -13.31
CA ILE A 221 -6.77 -1.27 -14.00
C ILE A 221 -6.00 -0.22 -13.21
N LEU A 222 -5.15 0.54 -13.88
CA LEU A 222 -4.43 1.67 -13.33
C LEU A 222 -5.09 2.99 -13.73
N LEU A 223 -5.56 3.72 -12.75
CA LEU A 223 -6.02 5.11 -12.89
C LEU A 223 -4.81 6.07 -12.84
N PRO A 224 -4.84 7.22 -13.53
CA PRO A 224 -3.81 8.24 -13.34
C PRO A 224 -3.84 8.77 -11.89
N PRO A 225 -2.74 9.32 -11.35
CA PRO A 225 -2.68 9.81 -9.97
C PRO A 225 -3.72 10.89 -9.62
N ASP A 226 -4.06 11.71 -10.62
CA ASP A 226 -5.04 12.81 -10.60
C ASP A 226 -6.40 12.41 -11.20
N PHE A 227 -6.75 11.15 -11.14
CA PHE A 227 -7.97 10.61 -11.73
C PHE A 227 -9.22 11.41 -11.32
N THR A 228 -10.14 11.53 -12.26
CA THR A 228 -11.47 12.09 -12.01
C THR A 228 -12.43 11.02 -11.48
N MET A 229 -13.53 11.43 -10.85
CA MET A 229 -14.59 10.52 -10.44
C MET A 229 -15.16 9.73 -11.64
N ILE A 230 -15.27 10.37 -12.79
CA ILE A 230 -15.73 9.73 -14.03
C ILE A 230 -14.76 8.59 -14.43
N ALA A 231 -13.46 8.81 -14.32
CA ALA A 231 -12.46 7.77 -14.65
C ALA A 231 -12.54 6.57 -13.67
N LEU A 232 -12.73 6.81 -12.38
CA LEU A 232 -12.91 5.75 -11.39
C LEU A 232 -14.20 4.95 -11.67
N GLN A 233 -15.30 5.64 -11.93
CA GLN A 233 -16.57 5.00 -12.28
C GLN A 233 -16.48 4.19 -13.59
N ALA A 234 -15.76 4.70 -14.60
CA ALA A 234 -15.52 3.99 -15.85
C ALA A 234 -14.71 2.70 -15.61
N ALA A 235 -13.65 2.76 -14.78
CA ALA A 235 -12.88 1.59 -14.40
C ALA A 235 -13.74 0.54 -13.68
N ILE A 236 -14.58 0.96 -12.71
CA ILE A 236 -15.51 0.07 -12.00
C ILE A 236 -16.49 -0.59 -12.99
N LYS A 237 -17.09 0.19 -13.88
CA LYS A 237 -18.04 -0.32 -14.89
C LYS A 237 -17.39 -1.31 -15.86
N SER A 238 -16.12 -1.13 -16.18
CA SER A 238 -15.39 -1.97 -17.13
C SER A 238 -15.05 -3.36 -16.59
N ILE A 239 -15.07 -3.58 -15.26
CA ILE A 239 -14.86 -4.91 -14.68
C ILE A 239 -16.20 -5.64 -14.67
N THR A 240 -16.30 -6.67 -15.52
CA THR A 240 -17.36 -7.67 -15.55
C THR A 240 -16.80 -9.00 -15.02
N THR A 241 -17.66 -9.98 -14.79
CA THR A 241 -17.23 -11.33 -14.37
C THR A 241 -16.31 -11.95 -15.44
N GLU A 242 -16.63 -11.79 -16.71
CA GLU A 242 -15.83 -12.30 -17.83
C GLU A 242 -14.45 -11.67 -17.83
N LYS A 243 -14.38 -10.34 -17.66
CA LYS A 243 -13.09 -9.63 -17.61
C LYS A 243 -12.27 -10.00 -16.37
N ALA A 244 -12.92 -10.16 -15.21
CA ALA A 244 -12.25 -10.61 -13.98
C ALA A 244 -11.67 -12.02 -14.17
N THR A 245 -12.42 -12.94 -14.76
CA THR A 245 -11.98 -14.31 -15.08
C THR A 245 -10.79 -14.31 -16.06
N GLN A 246 -10.81 -13.46 -17.08
CA GLN A 246 -9.67 -13.32 -18.02
C GLN A 246 -8.39 -12.82 -17.33
N MET A 247 -8.52 -12.01 -16.28
CA MET A 247 -7.41 -11.45 -15.52
C MET A 247 -6.87 -12.41 -14.44
N GLU A 248 -7.63 -13.41 -14.03
CA GLU A 248 -7.34 -14.29 -12.89
C GLU A 248 -5.97 -14.95 -12.98
N ALA A 249 -5.64 -15.57 -14.11
CA ALA A 249 -4.35 -16.24 -14.31
C ALA A 249 -3.16 -15.28 -14.16
N PHE A 250 -3.30 -14.06 -14.64
CA PHE A 250 -2.27 -13.02 -14.50
C PHE A 250 -2.16 -12.52 -13.06
N CYS A 251 -3.27 -12.48 -12.31
CA CYS A 251 -3.26 -12.17 -10.89
C CYS A 251 -2.42 -13.20 -10.13
N TYR A 252 -2.68 -14.49 -10.30
CA TYR A 252 -1.88 -15.55 -9.68
C TYR A 252 -0.41 -15.50 -10.07
N GLN A 253 -0.12 -15.34 -11.36
CA GLN A 253 1.27 -15.23 -11.86
C GLN A 253 2.02 -14.06 -11.21
N THR A 254 1.34 -12.93 -11.02
CA THR A 254 1.93 -11.77 -10.36
C THR A 254 2.16 -12.03 -8.88
N ALA A 255 1.17 -12.58 -8.18
CA ALA A 255 1.25 -12.86 -6.75
C ALA A 255 2.37 -13.83 -6.40
N GLN A 256 2.65 -14.83 -7.26
CA GLN A 256 3.74 -15.79 -7.08
C GLN A 256 5.12 -15.15 -6.96
N LYS A 257 5.32 -13.95 -7.47
CA LYS A 257 6.60 -13.22 -7.35
C LYS A 257 6.88 -12.75 -5.91
N PHE A 258 5.84 -12.69 -5.08
CA PHE A 258 5.86 -12.08 -3.74
C PHE A 258 5.60 -13.12 -2.63
N ASN A 259 6.20 -14.30 -2.76
CA ASN A 259 6.10 -15.38 -1.78
C ASN A 259 7.28 -15.37 -0.79
N GLU A 260 7.12 -16.10 0.31
CA GLU A 260 8.11 -16.20 1.39
C GLU A 260 9.45 -16.77 0.90
N LYS A 261 9.42 -17.80 0.03
CA LYS A 261 10.63 -18.42 -0.50
C LYS A 261 11.48 -17.40 -1.26
N THR A 262 10.86 -16.66 -2.19
CA THR A 262 11.52 -15.61 -2.97
C THR A 262 12.10 -14.50 -2.07
N PHE A 263 11.36 -14.13 -1.02
CA PHE A 263 11.82 -13.16 -0.04
C PHE A 263 13.07 -13.64 0.71
N ILE A 264 13.03 -14.87 1.27
CA ILE A 264 14.16 -15.44 2.02
C ILE A 264 15.39 -15.58 1.14
N GLU A 265 15.23 -16.07 -0.09
CA GLU A 265 16.32 -16.18 -1.09
C GLU A 265 16.89 -14.79 -1.42
N GLY A 266 16.04 -13.80 -1.61
CA GLY A 266 16.44 -12.42 -1.86
C GLY A 266 17.23 -11.82 -0.70
N ILE A 267 16.80 -12.02 0.55
CA ILE A 267 17.52 -11.57 1.73
C ILE A 267 18.88 -12.26 1.85
N LYS A 268 18.94 -13.59 1.68
CA LYS A 268 20.20 -14.35 1.73
C LYS A 268 21.17 -13.86 0.65
N LYS A 269 20.69 -13.70 -0.58
CA LYS A 269 21.51 -13.20 -1.69
C LYS A 269 22.04 -11.80 -1.43
N ALA A 270 21.19 -10.89 -0.95
CA ALA A 270 21.59 -9.53 -0.62
C ALA A 270 22.64 -9.50 0.51
N ALA A 271 22.48 -10.31 1.56
CA ALA A 271 23.41 -10.40 2.66
C ALA A 271 24.76 -11.04 2.28
N ASN A 272 24.77 -11.98 1.34
CA ASN A 272 25.99 -12.65 0.87
C ASN A 272 26.79 -11.83 -0.16
N LEU A 273 26.20 -10.78 -0.72
CA LEU A 273 26.89 -9.84 -1.61
C LEU A 273 27.84 -8.88 -0.86
N MET A 274 27.92 -9.03 0.44
CA MET A 274 28.83 -8.31 1.35
C MET A 274 29.96 -9.22 1.83
#